data_1ca153bd5a57e411ca03c2d45327fe00
#
_entry.id   1ca153bd5a57e411ca03c2d45327fe00
#
_cell.length_a   1.000
_cell.length_b   1.000
_cell.length_c   1.000
_cell.angle_alpha   90.00
_cell.angle_beta   90.00
_cell.angle_gamma   90.00
#
_symmetry.space_group_name_H-M   'P 1'
#
loop_
_entity.id
_entity.type
_entity.pdbx_description
1 polymer ?
#
loop_
_entity_poly.entity_id
_entity_poly.type
_entity_poly.pdbx_seq_one_letter_code
_entity_poly.pdbx_strand_id
1 'polypeptide(L)'
;GVMFRPHLVQNIVDTRNGERRPVEPKPLRDLGWKQKNLDVIHRAMIGVNKEGTGTRAFAGAPYSVGGKTGTAQVFSLKGAQYKESAVKKHLRDHALFIAYAPVENPKIALAVLVENGGFGAQSAAPIARMVLDYYLLGKLPAGAAKEDSDAIEEEHEE
;
A
#
# COMPACT_ATOMS: atom_id res chain seq x y z
N GLY A 1 9.35 -3.38 -15.69
CA GLY A 1 10.79 -3.16 -15.60
C GLY A 1 11.20 -1.73 -15.92
N VAL A 2 10.26 -0.82 -16.07
CA VAL A 2 10.53 0.62 -16.29
C VAL A 2 10.30 1.38 -15.00
N MET A 3 11.28 2.18 -14.60
CA MET A 3 11.17 3.10 -13.49
C MET A 3 10.69 4.47 -13.98
N PHE A 4 9.62 4.99 -13.40
CA PHE A 4 9.07 6.30 -13.71
C PHE A 4 9.47 7.34 -12.65
N ARG A 5 9.51 8.61 -13.05
CA ARG A 5 9.70 9.72 -12.11
C ARG A 5 8.41 9.87 -11.26
N PRO A 6 8.51 9.76 -9.93
CA PRO A 6 7.37 10.05 -9.06
C PRO A 6 6.91 11.51 -9.22
N HIS A 7 5.60 11.74 -9.21
CA HIS A 7 5.01 13.08 -9.23
C HIS A 7 3.67 13.08 -8.47
N LEU A 8 3.32 14.22 -7.91
CA LEU A 8 2.08 14.39 -7.14
C LEU A 8 0.95 14.98 -8.00
N VAL A 9 1.30 15.73 -9.04
CA VAL A 9 0.30 16.38 -9.90
C VAL A 9 -0.21 15.41 -10.95
N GLN A 10 -1.48 15.06 -10.90
CA GLN A 10 -2.12 14.20 -11.89
C GLN A 10 -2.64 14.99 -13.10
N ASN A 11 -3.25 16.15 -12.85
CA ASN A 11 -3.82 16.99 -13.89
C ASN A 11 -3.56 18.47 -13.59
N ILE A 12 -3.48 19.28 -14.64
CA ILE A 12 -3.49 20.73 -14.56
C ILE A 12 -4.82 21.19 -15.17
N VAL A 13 -5.59 22.00 -14.42
CA VAL A 13 -6.88 22.52 -14.87
C VAL A 13 -6.73 24.03 -15.13
N ASP A 14 -7.04 24.49 -16.33
CA ASP A 14 -7.18 25.92 -16.62
C ASP A 14 -8.53 26.40 -16.07
N THR A 15 -8.50 27.21 -15.03
CA THR A 15 -9.71 27.69 -14.34
C THR A 15 -10.57 28.63 -15.19
N ARG A 16 -10.05 29.17 -16.29
CA ARG A 16 -10.79 30.10 -17.18
C ARG A 16 -11.71 29.36 -18.14
N ASN A 17 -11.32 28.18 -18.60
CA ASN A 17 -12.06 27.42 -19.63
C ASN A 17 -12.40 25.98 -19.19
N GLY A 18 -11.93 25.55 -18.00
CA GLY A 18 -12.14 24.18 -17.50
C GLY A 18 -11.29 23.13 -18.21
N GLU A 19 -10.38 23.51 -19.11
CA GLU A 19 -9.53 22.56 -19.82
C GLU A 19 -8.65 21.77 -18.83
N ARG A 20 -8.69 20.46 -18.95
CA ARG A 20 -7.93 19.55 -18.09
C ARG A 20 -6.83 18.88 -18.89
N ARG A 21 -5.58 19.13 -18.50
CA ARG A 21 -4.37 18.54 -19.12
C ARG A 21 -3.73 17.54 -18.16
N PRO A 22 -3.67 16.23 -18.52
CA PRO A 22 -3.00 15.24 -17.69
C PRO A 22 -1.48 15.48 -17.68
N VAL A 23 -0.84 15.15 -16.56
CA VAL A 23 0.61 15.11 -16.44
C VAL A 23 1.07 13.70 -16.77
N GLU A 24 1.70 13.54 -17.93
CA GLU A 24 2.17 12.25 -18.40
C GLU A 24 3.33 11.72 -17.55
N PRO A 25 3.30 10.43 -17.16
CA PRO A 25 4.40 9.79 -16.45
C PRO A 25 5.69 9.82 -17.29
N LYS A 26 6.77 10.32 -16.73
CA LYS A 26 8.08 10.38 -17.41
C LYS A 26 8.93 9.16 -17.03
N PRO A 27 9.31 8.29 -17.99
CA PRO A 27 10.23 7.21 -17.70
C PRO A 27 11.60 7.79 -17.31
N LEU A 28 12.17 7.28 -16.22
CA LEU A 28 13.51 7.62 -15.75
C LEU A 28 14.54 6.63 -16.30
N ARG A 29 14.19 5.35 -16.24
CA ARG A 29 15.13 4.29 -16.58
C ARG A 29 14.37 3.01 -16.93
N ASP A 30 14.76 2.38 -18.03
CA ASP A 30 14.48 0.97 -18.28
C ASP A 30 15.54 0.14 -17.56
N LEU A 31 15.09 -0.79 -16.71
CA LEU A 31 15.98 -1.66 -15.94
C LEU A 31 16.55 -2.81 -16.77
N GLY A 32 16.05 -3.02 -17.98
CA GLY A 32 16.50 -4.06 -18.91
C GLY A 32 16.28 -5.48 -18.38
N TRP A 33 15.32 -5.67 -17.49
CA TRP A 33 15.06 -6.99 -16.91
C TRP A 33 14.37 -7.90 -17.91
N LYS A 34 14.82 -9.17 -17.93
CA LYS A 34 14.19 -10.17 -18.78
C LYS A 34 12.76 -10.45 -18.28
N GLN A 35 11.78 -10.51 -19.20
CA GLN A 35 10.38 -10.74 -18.87
C GLN A 35 10.19 -11.98 -17.97
N LYS A 36 10.89 -13.07 -18.27
CA LYS A 36 10.83 -14.28 -17.43
C LYS A 36 11.15 -14.07 -15.96
N ASN A 37 12.05 -13.11 -15.64
CA ASN A 37 12.40 -12.79 -14.25
C ASN A 37 11.29 -11.93 -13.60
N LEU A 38 10.71 -10.99 -14.34
CA LEU A 38 9.55 -10.22 -13.91
C LEU A 38 8.37 -11.14 -13.59
N ASP A 39 8.11 -12.14 -14.46
CA ASP A 39 7.03 -13.11 -14.25
C ASP A 39 7.24 -13.96 -12.98
N VAL A 40 8.51 -14.30 -12.67
CA VAL A 40 8.83 -15.01 -11.41
C VAL A 40 8.52 -14.13 -10.20
N ILE A 41 8.93 -12.86 -10.22
CA ILE A 41 8.68 -11.92 -9.12
C ILE A 41 7.18 -11.68 -8.96
N HIS A 42 6.45 -11.46 -10.05
CA HIS A 42 4.99 -11.26 -10.00
C HIS A 42 4.29 -12.48 -9.38
N ARG A 43 4.63 -13.71 -9.82
CA ARG A 43 4.08 -14.92 -9.21
C ARG A 43 4.42 -15.05 -7.73
N ALA A 44 5.66 -14.72 -7.35
CA ALA A 44 6.07 -14.75 -5.94
C ALA A 44 5.27 -13.74 -5.11
N MET A 45 5.05 -12.52 -5.61
CA MET A 45 4.24 -11.49 -4.92
C MET A 45 2.76 -11.91 -4.79
N ILE A 46 2.21 -12.59 -5.78
CA ILE A 46 0.86 -13.18 -5.70
C ILE A 46 0.83 -14.27 -4.61
N GLY A 47 1.84 -15.15 -4.59
CA GLY A 47 1.97 -16.23 -3.61
C GLY A 47 1.98 -15.73 -2.16
N VAL A 48 2.56 -14.55 -1.89
CA VAL A 48 2.54 -13.93 -0.55
C VAL A 48 1.12 -13.81 0.00
N ASN A 49 0.15 -13.46 -0.84
CA ASN A 49 -1.24 -13.21 -0.42
C ASN A 49 -2.15 -14.43 -0.57
N LYS A 50 -1.76 -15.44 -1.37
CA LYS A 50 -2.52 -16.68 -1.54
C LYS A 50 -2.16 -17.76 -0.52
N GLU A 51 -0.87 -17.95 -0.25
CA GLU A 51 -0.33 -19.06 0.55
C GLU A 51 0.81 -18.64 1.50
N GLY A 52 1.20 -17.36 1.46
CA GLY A 52 2.29 -16.81 2.24
C GLY A 52 1.84 -15.95 3.43
N THR A 53 2.70 -15.01 3.81
CA THR A 53 2.54 -14.17 5.01
C THR A 53 1.35 -13.22 4.96
N GLY A 54 0.83 -12.86 3.77
CA GLY A 54 -0.31 -11.97 3.56
C GLY A 54 -1.67 -12.68 3.54
N THR A 55 -1.71 -14.01 3.50
CA THR A 55 -2.94 -14.80 3.29
C THR A 55 -4.08 -14.40 4.22
N ARG A 56 -3.81 -14.20 5.50
CA ARG A 56 -4.83 -13.84 6.49
C ARG A 56 -5.48 -12.49 6.18
N ALA A 57 -4.70 -11.50 5.79
CA ALA A 57 -5.19 -10.15 5.49
C ALA A 57 -6.03 -10.12 4.21
N PHE A 58 -5.68 -10.95 3.21
CA PHE A 58 -6.32 -10.96 1.91
C PHE A 58 -7.33 -12.10 1.71
N ALA A 59 -7.64 -12.87 2.75
CA ALA A 59 -8.68 -13.88 2.70
C ALA A 59 -10.01 -13.27 2.24
N GLY A 60 -10.68 -13.91 1.26
CA GLY A 60 -11.96 -13.46 0.71
C GLY A 60 -11.90 -12.16 -0.10
N ALA A 61 -10.73 -11.66 -0.51
CA ALA A 61 -10.64 -10.55 -1.44
C ALA A 61 -11.22 -10.95 -2.81
N PRO A 62 -12.16 -10.16 -3.39
CA PRO A 62 -12.76 -10.49 -4.69
C PRO A 62 -11.87 -10.06 -5.87
N TYR A 63 -10.65 -9.64 -5.61
CA TYR A 63 -9.63 -9.24 -6.58
C TYR A 63 -8.29 -9.90 -6.25
N SER A 64 -7.43 -10.03 -7.26
CA SER A 64 -6.08 -10.56 -7.11
C SER A 64 -5.12 -9.47 -6.61
N VAL A 65 -4.21 -9.84 -5.69
CA VAL A 65 -3.24 -8.91 -5.09
C VAL A 65 -1.83 -9.49 -5.16
N GLY A 66 -0.91 -8.73 -5.73
CA GLY A 66 0.52 -8.95 -5.57
C GLY A 66 1.04 -8.10 -4.42
N GLY A 67 1.85 -8.67 -3.52
CA GLY A 67 2.37 -7.91 -2.38
C GLY A 67 3.59 -8.53 -1.71
N LYS A 68 4.14 -7.81 -0.72
CA LYS A 68 5.24 -8.28 0.11
C LYS A 68 5.21 -7.63 1.48
N THR A 69 5.29 -8.44 2.52
CA THR A 69 5.50 -7.98 3.90
C THR A 69 6.94 -7.56 4.13
N GLY A 70 7.16 -6.58 4.97
CA GLY A 70 8.47 -6.17 5.46
C GLY A 70 8.44 -5.93 6.97
N THR A 71 9.62 -6.02 7.58
CA THR A 71 9.84 -5.65 8.98
C THR A 71 11.19 -4.97 9.06
N ALA A 72 11.19 -3.70 9.48
CA ALA A 72 12.42 -2.92 9.61
C ALA A 72 12.81 -2.82 11.09
N GLN A 73 13.99 -3.35 11.41
CA GLN A 73 14.51 -3.33 12.76
C GLN A 73 14.87 -1.92 13.21
N VAL A 74 14.41 -1.55 14.42
CA VAL A 74 14.69 -0.24 15.05
C VAL A 74 16.03 -0.27 15.81
N PHE A 75 16.41 -1.43 16.36
CA PHE A 75 17.66 -1.57 17.11
C PHE A 75 18.32 -2.94 16.89
N SER A 76 19.64 -3.02 17.17
CA SER A 76 20.38 -4.27 17.04
C SER A 76 20.10 -5.22 18.19
N LEU A 77 19.70 -6.44 17.87
CA LEU A 77 19.44 -7.51 18.83
C LEU A 77 20.70 -8.20 19.35
N LYS A 78 21.90 -7.88 18.83
CA LYS A 78 23.20 -8.50 19.20
C LYS A 78 23.13 -10.04 19.27
N GLY A 79 22.40 -10.67 18.35
CA GLY A 79 22.24 -12.13 18.27
C GLY A 79 21.08 -12.73 19.07
N ALA A 80 20.33 -11.93 19.84
CA ALA A 80 19.13 -12.40 20.53
C ALA A 80 17.93 -12.52 19.55
N GLN A 81 16.99 -13.41 19.86
CA GLN A 81 15.74 -13.50 19.11
C GLN A 81 14.82 -12.30 19.44
N TYR A 82 14.25 -11.70 18.40
CA TYR A 82 13.22 -10.67 18.56
C TYR A 82 11.95 -11.28 19.16
N LYS A 83 11.50 -10.73 20.30
CA LYS A 83 10.20 -11.05 20.91
C LYS A 83 9.47 -9.74 21.14
N GLU A 84 8.43 -9.49 20.37
CA GLU A 84 7.66 -8.24 20.41
C GLU A 84 7.14 -7.92 21.82
N SER A 85 6.67 -8.93 22.57
CA SER A 85 6.18 -8.80 23.94
C SER A 85 7.23 -8.34 24.95
N ALA A 86 8.52 -8.57 24.67
CA ALA A 86 9.64 -8.20 25.54
C ALA A 86 10.25 -6.83 25.19
N VAL A 87 9.79 -6.20 24.09
CA VAL A 87 10.34 -4.93 23.61
C VAL A 87 9.37 -3.79 23.91
N LYS A 88 9.89 -2.66 24.45
CA LYS A 88 9.09 -1.45 24.69
C LYS A 88 8.48 -0.98 23.37
N LYS A 89 7.24 -0.47 23.39
CA LYS A 89 6.47 -0.10 22.18
C LYS A 89 7.26 0.77 21.19
N HIS A 90 7.95 1.79 21.65
CA HIS A 90 8.75 2.72 20.84
C HIS A 90 10.06 2.12 20.27
N LEU A 91 10.41 0.90 20.67
CA LEU A 91 11.57 0.14 20.15
C LEU A 91 11.14 -1.06 19.29
N ARG A 92 9.84 -1.27 19.11
CA ARG A 92 9.36 -2.34 18.22
C ARG A 92 9.75 -2.03 16.79
N ASP A 93 9.91 -3.07 16.02
CA ASP A 93 10.21 -2.99 14.59
C ASP A 93 9.09 -2.25 13.85
N HIS A 94 9.42 -1.58 12.75
CA HIS A 94 8.44 -0.98 11.86
C HIS A 94 7.85 -2.05 10.95
N ALA A 95 6.53 -2.11 10.89
CA ALA A 95 5.80 -2.98 10.00
C ALA A 95 5.65 -2.36 8.62
N LEU A 96 5.95 -3.12 7.56
CA LEU A 96 5.80 -2.65 6.19
C LEU A 96 4.99 -3.63 5.35
N PHE A 97 4.28 -3.10 4.38
CA PHE A 97 3.63 -3.88 3.34
C PHE A 97 3.58 -3.08 2.04
N ILE A 98 3.94 -3.71 0.93
CA ILE A 98 3.74 -3.16 -0.40
C ILE A 98 2.74 -4.03 -1.16
N ALA A 99 1.88 -3.43 -1.97
CA ALA A 99 0.92 -4.15 -2.79
C ALA A 99 0.58 -3.42 -4.08
N TYR A 100 0.07 -4.19 -5.05
CA TYR A 100 -0.60 -3.69 -6.23
C TYR A 100 -1.80 -4.58 -6.56
N ALA A 101 -2.85 -4.00 -7.10
CA ALA A 101 -4.09 -4.71 -7.44
C ALA A 101 -4.91 -3.98 -8.52
N PRO A 102 -5.79 -4.73 -9.26
CA PRO A 102 -5.76 -6.17 -9.48
C PRO A 102 -4.48 -6.60 -10.21
N VAL A 103 -4.02 -7.84 -10.03
CA VAL A 103 -2.77 -8.31 -10.65
C VAL A 103 -2.84 -8.30 -12.17
N GLU A 104 -3.99 -8.67 -12.74
CA GLU A 104 -4.21 -8.82 -14.19
C GLU A 104 -4.23 -7.46 -14.92
N ASN A 105 -4.69 -6.40 -14.22
CA ASN A 105 -4.75 -5.04 -14.75
C ASN A 105 -4.60 -4.05 -13.59
N PRO A 106 -3.38 -3.80 -13.12
CA PRO A 106 -3.13 -2.97 -11.94
C PRO A 106 -3.70 -1.56 -12.06
N LYS A 107 -4.50 -1.17 -11.07
CA LYS A 107 -5.13 0.16 -10.97
C LYS A 107 -4.49 1.00 -9.88
N ILE A 108 -3.91 0.34 -8.87
CA ILE A 108 -3.31 0.98 -7.72
C ILE A 108 -2.10 0.18 -7.25
N ALA A 109 -1.06 0.89 -6.86
CA ALA A 109 0.04 0.37 -6.06
C ALA A 109 0.15 1.21 -4.80
N LEU A 110 0.46 0.57 -3.68
CA LEU A 110 0.57 1.22 -2.37
C LEU A 110 1.75 0.68 -1.57
N ALA A 111 2.22 1.50 -0.65
CA ALA A 111 3.15 1.11 0.40
C ALA A 111 2.59 1.59 1.73
N VAL A 112 2.52 0.70 2.71
CA VAL A 112 2.08 0.99 4.07
C VAL A 112 3.26 0.80 5.01
N LEU A 113 3.52 1.81 5.83
CA LEU A 113 4.48 1.77 6.93
C LEU A 113 3.73 2.08 8.22
N VAL A 114 3.88 1.18 9.20
CA VAL A 114 3.34 1.38 10.56
C VAL A 114 4.52 1.44 11.51
N GLU A 115 4.81 2.63 12.02
CA GLU A 115 5.90 2.85 12.97
C GLU A 115 5.67 2.04 14.24
N ASN A 116 6.70 1.30 14.67
CA ASN A 116 6.67 0.44 15.83
C ASN A 116 5.51 -0.58 15.84
N GLY A 117 5.01 -0.92 14.64
CA GLY A 117 3.88 -1.81 14.44
C GLY A 117 4.21 -3.31 14.50
N GLY A 118 5.48 -3.67 14.70
CA GLY A 118 5.91 -5.07 14.75
C GLY A 118 5.92 -5.75 13.37
N PHE A 119 5.14 -6.79 13.20
CA PHE A 119 5.17 -7.58 11.96
C PHE A 119 4.26 -7.02 10.85
N GLY A 120 4.81 -6.89 9.63
CA GLY A 120 4.10 -6.36 8.47
C GLY A 120 2.80 -7.08 8.14
N ALA A 121 2.76 -8.40 8.31
CA ALA A 121 1.56 -9.22 8.09
C ALA A 121 0.42 -8.91 9.07
N GLN A 122 0.73 -8.46 10.28
CA GLN A 122 -0.24 -8.24 11.35
C GLN A 122 -0.75 -6.80 11.40
N SER A 123 0.11 -5.84 11.10
CA SER A 123 -0.20 -4.41 11.24
C SER A 123 -0.37 -3.70 9.90
N ALA A 124 0.56 -3.87 8.95
CA ALA A 124 0.54 -3.14 7.69
C ALA A 124 -0.36 -3.78 6.62
N ALA A 125 -0.38 -5.12 6.51
CA ALA A 125 -1.19 -5.80 5.49
C ALA A 125 -2.71 -5.61 5.66
N PRO A 126 -3.30 -5.61 6.88
CA PRO A 126 -4.72 -5.30 7.06
C PRO A 126 -5.08 -3.88 6.62
N ILE A 127 -4.22 -2.90 6.89
CA ILE A 127 -4.42 -1.51 6.44
C ILE A 127 -4.38 -1.45 4.91
N ALA A 128 -3.40 -2.11 4.28
CA ALA A 128 -3.33 -2.21 2.82
C ALA A 128 -4.62 -2.81 2.24
N ARG A 129 -5.18 -3.86 2.87
CA ARG A 129 -6.45 -4.45 2.47
C ARG A 129 -7.59 -3.44 2.52
N MET A 130 -7.72 -2.66 3.60
CA MET A 130 -8.76 -1.64 3.72
C MET A 130 -8.66 -0.56 2.63
N VAL A 131 -7.46 -0.09 2.34
CA VAL A 131 -7.22 0.89 1.26
C VAL A 131 -7.60 0.32 -0.10
N LEU A 132 -7.24 -0.94 -0.39
CA LEU A 132 -7.59 -1.59 -1.65
C LEU A 132 -9.09 -1.84 -1.76
N ASP A 133 -9.77 -2.27 -0.71
CA ASP A 133 -11.23 -2.44 -0.68
C ASP A 133 -11.94 -1.12 -0.93
N TYR A 134 -11.48 -0.03 -0.32
CA TYR A 134 -12.04 1.29 -0.57
C TYR A 134 -11.84 1.73 -2.03
N TYR A 135 -10.62 1.65 -2.53
CA TYR A 135 -10.29 2.13 -3.88
C TYR A 135 -10.95 1.31 -4.98
N LEU A 136 -10.97 -0.02 -4.85
CA LEU A 136 -11.47 -0.92 -5.90
C LEU A 136 -12.96 -1.21 -5.80
N LEU A 137 -13.55 -1.16 -4.61
CA LEU A 137 -14.93 -1.61 -4.35
C LEU A 137 -15.81 -0.51 -3.75
N GLY A 138 -15.26 0.66 -3.41
CA GLY A 138 -15.98 1.73 -2.70
C GLY A 138 -16.38 1.35 -1.27
N LYS A 139 -15.76 0.30 -0.67
CA LYS A 139 -16.10 -0.18 0.67
C LYS A 139 -15.28 0.57 1.72
N LEU A 140 -15.95 1.36 2.55
CA LEU A 140 -15.33 1.96 3.72
C LEU A 140 -15.08 0.92 4.82
N PRO A 141 -13.99 1.03 5.58
CA PRO A 141 -13.78 0.22 6.78
C PRO A 141 -14.96 0.38 7.76
N ALA A 142 -15.30 -0.72 8.46
CA ALA A 142 -16.33 -0.65 9.49
C ALA A 142 -15.93 0.38 10.56
N GLY A 143 -16.77 1.40 10.78
CA GLY A 143 -16.51 2.52 11.70
C GLY A 143 -16.05 3.83 11.06
N ALA A 144 -15.61 3.84 9.79
CA ALA A 144 -15.18 5.07 9.10
C ALA A 144 -16.34 5.93 8.57
N ALA A 145 -17.57 5.44 8.60
CA ALA A 145 -18.71 6.07 7.93
C ALA A 145 -19.46 7.15 8.75
N LYS A 146 -18.90 7.67 9.86
CA LYS A 146 -19.66 8.59 10.75
C LYS A 146 -19.01 9.93 11.08
N GLU A 147 -17.79 10.22 10.65
CA GLU A 147 -17.12 11.46 11.09
C GLU A 147 -16.96 12.56 10.03
N ASP A 148 -17.16 12.27 8.73
CA ASP A 148 -16.88 13.26 7.67
C ASP A 148 -18.10 13.94 7.04
N SER A 149 -19.34 13.61 7.42
CA SER A 149 -20.53 14.32 6.90
C SER A 149 -20.84 15.61 7.66
N ASP A 150 -20.40 15.72 8.91
CA ASP A 150 -20.77 16.85 9.77
C ASP A 150 -19.69 17.94 9.84
N ALA A 151 -18.46 17.67 9.37
CA ALA A 151 -17.34 18.62 9.44
C ALA A 151 -17.28 19.61 8.26
N ILE A 152 -18.02 19.37 7.18
CA ILE A 152 -17.99 20.23 5.96
C ILE A 152 -19.09 21.30 5.97
N GLU A 153 -20.14 21.17 6.80
CA GLU A 153 -21.23 22.15 6.86
C GLU A 153 -20.94 23.34 7.80
N GLU A 154 -19.96 23.27 8.71
CA GLU A 154 -19.66 24.37 9.66
C GLU A 154 -18.66 25.44 9.14
N GLU A 155 -17.97 25.23 8.02
CA GLU A 155 -16.98 26.22 7.50
C GLU A 155 -17.57 27.22 6.47
N HIS A 156 -18.88 27.22 6.20
CA HIS A 156 -19.51 28.12 5.23
C HIS A 156 -20.49 29.15 5.84
N GLU A 157 -20.56 29.27 7.17
CA GLU A 157 -21.41 30.27 7.85
C GLU A 157 -20.66 31.29 8.72
N GLU A 158 -19.45 31.70 8.38
CA GLU A 158 -18.84 32.94 8.96
C GLU A 158 -18.34 33.88 7.87
#